data_08c47389e1722fd6d76a9d441bad5e13
#
_entry.id   08c47389e1722fd6d76a9d441bad5e13
#
_cell.length_a   1.000
_cell.length_b   1.000
_cell.length_c   1.000
_cell.angle_alpha   90.00
_cell.angle_beta   90.00
_cell.angle_gamma   90.00
#
_symmetry.space_group_name_H-M   'P 1'
#
loop_
_entity.id
_entity.type
_entity.pdbx_description
1 polymer ?
#
loop_
_entity_poly.entity_id
_entity_poly.type
_entity_poly.pdbx_seq_one_letter_code
_entity_poly.pdbx_strand_id
1 'polypeptide(L)'
;TPASTAAVNAALDIMESEPERIEHLWKVTNYALDGFRNIGCEIGHTSTPIIPLFIRDNDKTFAVTRDLLEDGIFVNPVVSPAVPSQDTLIRFSLMATHTIEQVDRALECIQKVFKKYDIIK
;
A
#
# COMPACT_ATOMS: atom_id res chain seq x y z
N THR A 1 24.67 10.47 -15.24
CA THR A 1 24.60 11.20 -16.52
C THR A 1 24.12 12.63 -16.31
N PRO A 2 24.43 13.61 -17.19
CA PRO A 2 23.92 14.97 -17.08
C PRO A 2 22.40 15.05 -16.98
N ALA A 3 21.67 14.21 -17.72
CA ALA A 3 20.22 14.14 -17.66
C ALA A 3 19.72 13.68 -16.27
N SER A 4 20.33 12.65 -15.70
CA SER A 4 19.98 12.17 -14.37
C SER A 4 20.27 13.22 -13.29
N THR A 5 21.39 13.93 -13.40
CA THR A 5 21.76 15.01 -12.49
C THR A 5 20.77 16.18 -12.59
N ALA A 6 20.37 16.57 -13.79
CA ALA A 6 19.37 17.61 -14.00
C ALA A 6 18.00 17.21 -13.42
N ALA A 7 17.60 15.95 -13.59
CA ALA A 7 16.34 15.44 -13.01
C ALA A 7 16.36 15.48 -11.48
N VAL A 8 17.47 15.10 -10.86
CA VAL A 8 17.61 15.16 -9.38
C VAL A 8 17.56 16.61 -8.89
N ASN A 9 18.26 17.54 -9.53
CA ASN A 9 18.20 18.95 -9.16
C ASN A 9 16.77 19.49 -9.26
N ALA A 10 16.08 19.23 -10.38
CA ALA A 10 14.69 19.65 -10.54
C ALA A 10 13.76 19.03 -9.48
N ALA A 11 14.00 17.77 -9.09
CA ALA A 11 13.23 17.14 -8.03
C ALA A 11 13.45 17.81 -6.66
N LEU A 12 14.70 18.21 -6.35
CA LEU A 12 15.01 18.95 -5.12
C LEU A 12 14.32 20.32 -5.10
N ASP A 13 14.35 21.06 -6.22
CA ASP A 13 13.65 22.35 -6.34
C ASP A 13 12.14 22.20 -6.09
N ILE A 14 11.52 21.13 -6.63
CA ILE A 14 10.11 20.81 -6.39
C ILE A 14 9.85 20.45 -4.93
N MET A 15 10.73 19.67 -4.29
CA MET A 15 10.58 19.29 -2.89
C MET A 15 10.63 20.52 -1.96
N GLU A 16 11.45 21.51 -2.29
CA GLU A 16 11.55 22.76 -1.51
C GLU A 16 10.37 23.72 -1.77
N SER A 17 9.89 23.80 -3.01
CA SER A 17 8.87 24.76 -3.43
C SER A 17 7.43 24.28 -3.29
N GLU A 18 7.19 22.95 -3.24
CA GLU A 18 5.86 22.33 -3.23
C GLU A 18 5.67 21.40 -2.02
N PRO A 19 5.75 21.89 -0.77
CA PRO A 19 5.59 21.08 0.46
C PRO A 19 4.20 20.43 0.57
N GLU A 20 3.18 21.00 -0.08
CA GLU A 20 1.82 20.46 -0.10
C GLU A 20 1.73 19.04 -0.67
N ARG A 21 2.69 18.60 -1.49
CA ARG A 21 2.76 17.21 -1.96
C ARG A 21 2.99 16.24 -0.82
N ILE A 22 3.89 16.58 0.09
CA ILE A 22 4.18 15.76 1.27
C ILE A 22 3.01 15.83 2.27
N GLU A 23 2.41 16.99 2.47
CA GLU A 23 1.23 17.16 3.32
C GLU A 23 0.06 16.29 2.81
N HIS A 24 -0.19 16.31 1.49
CA HIS A 24 -1.20 15.46 0.87
C HIS A 24 -0.90 13.97 1.03
N LEU A 25 0.36 13.55 0.81
CA LEU A 25 0.78 12.16 1.03
C LEU A 25 0.47 11.69 2.45
N TRP A 26 0.77 12.51 3.46
CA TRP A 26 0.47 12.18 4.86
C TRP A 26 -1.03 12.14 5.14
N LYS A 27 -1.81 13.05 4.55
CA LYS A 27 -3.26 13.02 4.66
C LYS A 27 -3.84 11.71 4.13
N VAL A 28 -3.45 11.31 2.93
CA VAL A 28 -3.90 10.06 2.30
C VAL A 28 -3.39 8.83 3.07
N THR A 29 -2.15 8.89 3.58
CA THR A 29 -1.56 7.82 4.39
C THR A 29 -2.33 7.60 5.68
N ASN A 30 -2.59 8.64 6.45
CA ASN A 30 -3.32 8.54 7.71
C ASN A 30 -4.74 8.00 7.47
N TYR A 31 -5.40 8.47 6.42
CA TYR A 31 -6.71 7.97 6.01
C TYR A 31 -6.68 6.45 5.70
N ALA A 32 -5.70 6.00 4.94
CA ALA A 32 -5.53 4.59 4.60
C ALA A 32 -5.21 3.72 5.83
N LEU A 33 -4.32 4.20 6.72
CA LEU A 33 -3.97 3.50 7.96
C LEU A 33 -5.20 3.27 8.84
N ASP A 34 -6.02 4.30 9.03
CA ASP A 34 -7.26 4.20 9.81
C ASP A 34 -8.27 3.29 9.11
N GLY A 35 -8.41 3.41 7.78
CA GLY A 35 -9.27 2.55 6.98
C GLY A 35 -8.90 1.06 7.13
N PHE A 36 -7.63 0.69 6.99
CA PHE A 36 -7.18 -0.69 7.14
C PHE A 36 -7.38 -1.24 8.56
N ARG A 37 -7.15 -0.43 9.59
CA ARG A 37 -7.45 -0.82 10.99
C ARG A 37 -8.95 -1.05 11.18
N ASN A 38 -9.78 -0.18 10.65
CA ASN A 38 -11.24 -0.25 10.80
C ASN A 38 -11.85 -1.48 10.12
N ILE A 39 -11.32 -1.91 8.97
CA ILE A 39 -11.78 -3.15 8.32
C ILE A 39 -11.15 -4.41 8.89
N GLY A 40 -10.29 -4.30 9.91
CA GLY A 40 -9.70 -5.42 10.63
C GLY A 40 -8.43 -6.01 10.00
N CYS A 41 -7.75 -5.29 9.13
CA CYS A 41 -6.46 -5.71 8.59
C CYS A 41 -5.35 -5.64 9.64
N GLU A 42 -4.51 -6.66 9.69
CA GLU A 42 -3.29 -6.63 10.48
C GLU A 42 -2.20 -5.87 9.71
N ILE A 43 -1.82 -4.68 10.21
CA ILE A 43 -0.83 -3.78 9.58
C ILE A 43 0.43 -3.59 10.42
N GLY A 44 0.55 -4.28 11.56
CA GLY A 44 1.67 -4.10 12.48
C GLY A 44 1.76 -2.68 13.05
N HIS A 45 2.98 -2.21 13.29
CA HIS A 45 3.25 -0.90 13.89
C HIS A 45 3.63 0.17 12.84
N THR A 46 3.23 -0.01 11.58
CA THR A 46 3.57 0.95 10.53
C THR A 46 2.91 2.31 10.75
N SER A 47 3.65 3.35 10.44
CA SER A 47 3.20 4.75 10.40
C SER A 47 3.71 5.46 9.14
N THR A 48 3.97 4.71 8.07
CA THR A 48 4.56 5.21 6.83
C THR A 48 3.61 5.04 5.65
N PRO A 49 3.84 5.71 4.50
CA PRO A 49 3.08 5.49 3.27
C PRO A 49 3.19 4.08 2.67
N ILE A 50 4.04 3.23 3.22
CA ILE A 50 4.17 1.82 2.85
C ILE A 50 3.51 0.99 3.96
N ILE A 51 2.36 0.40 3.65
CA ILE A 51 1.52 -0.31 4.63
C ILE A 51 1.59 -1.81 4.34
N PRO A 52 2.16 -2.61 5.25
CA PRO A 52 2.10 -4.06 5.16
C PRO A 52 0.70 -4.54 5.56
N LEU A 53 0.08 -5.39 4.74
CA LEU A 53 -1.15 -6.08 5.08
C LEU A 53 -0.81 -7.55 5.24
N PHE A 54 -0.74 -8.04 6.47
CA PHE A 54 -0.32 -9.40 6.78
C PHE A 54 -1.39 -10.42 6.39
N ILE A 55 -0.97 -11.49 5.69
CA ILE A 55 -1.82 -12.60 5.26
C ILE A 55 -1.37 -13.90 5.93
N ARG A 56 -0.05 -14.04 6.16
CA ARG A 56 0.58 -15.14 6.91
C ARG A 56 0.47 -16.51 6.24
N ASP A 57 0.23 -16.54 4.94
CA ASP A 57 0.13 -17.75 4.13
C ASP A 57 0.57 -17.43 2.69
N ASN A 58 1.52 -18.22 2.14
CA ASN A 58 2.08 -17.98 0.81
C ASN A 58 1.03 -18.12 -0.30
N ASP A 59 0.25 -19.20 -0.28
CA ASP A 59 -0.70 -19.50 -1.36
C ASP A 59 -1.84 -18.47 -1.37
N LYS A 60 -2.35 -18.13 -0.17
CA LYS A 60 -3.34 -17.04 -0.01
C LYS A 60 -2.80 -15.72 -0.48
N THR A 61 -1.52 -15.40 -0.21
CA THR A 61 -0.91 -14.13 -0.64
C THR A 61 -0.90 -14.00 -2.15
N PHE A 62 -0.54 -15.06 -2.89
CA PHE A 62 -0.61 -15.05 -4.35
C PHE A 62 -2.04 -14.97 -4.88
N ALA A 63 -2.97 -15.73 -4.29
CA ALA A 63 -4.38 -15.72 -4.69
C ALA A 63 -5.01 -14.34 -4.48
N VAL A 64 -4.78 -13.71 -3.32
CA VAL A 64 -5.22 -12.34 -3.00
C VAL A 64 -4.64 -11.32 -3.98
N THR A 65 -3.33 -11.41 -4.27
CA THR A 65 -2.68 -10.48 -5.20
C THR A 65 -3.28 -10.56 -6.59
N ARG A 66 -3.57 -11.78 -7.09
CA ARG A 66 -4.23 -11.98 -8.38
C ARG A 66 -5.64 -11.40 -8.40
N ASP A 67 -6.46 -11.70 -7.40
CA ASP A 67 -7.83 -11.25 -7.35
C ASP A 67 -7.91 -9.70 -7.24
N LEU A 68 -7.01 -9.09 -6.47
CA LEU A 68 -6.90 -7.64 -6.38
C LEU A 68 -6.50 -7.00 -7.71
N LEU A 69 -5.57 -7.63 -8.44
CA LEU A 69 -5.17 -7.16 -9.77
C LEU A 69 -6.34 -7.22 -10.77
N GLU A 70 -7.13 -8.30 -10.74
CA GLU A 70 -8.36 -8.44 -11.55
C GLU A 70 -9.40 -7.35 -11.22
N ASP A 71 -9.50 -6.96 -9.94
CA ASP A 71 -10.35 -5.83 -9.49
C ASP A 71 -9.69 -4.44 -9.76
N GLY A 72 -8.49 -4.40 -10.38
CA GLY A 72 -7.78 -3.17 -10.76
C GLY A 72 -6.94 -2.55 -9.64
N ILE A 73 -6.63 -3.30 -8.59
CA ILE A 73 -5.77 -2.87 -7.47
C ILE A 73 -4.42 -3.59 -7.56
N PHE A 74 -3.38 -2.82 -7.89
CA PHE A 74 -2.02 -3.35 -7.94
C PHE A 74 -1.34 -3.28 -6.57
N VAL A 75 -0.88 -4.42 -6.07
CA VAL A 75 -0.11 -4.56 -4.82
C VAL A 75 1.06 -5.52 -5.02
N ASN A 76 2.09 -5.39 -4.20
CA ASN A 76 3.26 -6.27 -4.25
C ASN A 76 3.14 -7.39 -3.20
N PRO A 77 3.12 -8.67 -3.60
CA PRO A 77 3.25 -9.77 -2.65
C PRO A 77 4.67 -9.84 -2.10
N VAL A 78 4.78 -10.07 -0.80
CA VAL A 78 6.06 -10.32 -0.10
C VAL A 78 5.93 -11.69 0.57
N VAL A 79 6.64 -12.67 0.00
CA VAL A 79 6.53 -14.08 0.35
C VAL A 79 7.89 -14.70 0.64
N SER A 80 7.92 -15.92 1.16
CA SER A 80 9.16 -16.67 1.35
C SER A 80 9.91 -16.83 0.00
N PRO A 81 11.25 -16.69 -0.03
CA PRO A 81 12.18 -16.53 1.10
C PRO A 81 12.47 -15.07 1.52
N ALA A 82 11.81 -14.07 0.93
CA ALA A 82 12.02 -12.66 1.30
C ALA A 82 11.60 -12.36 2.76
N VAL A 83 10.60 -13.08 3.25
CA VAL A 83 10.15 -13.12 4.64
C VAL A 83 9.89 -14.57 5.05
N PRO A 84 9.89 -14.91 6.36
CA PRO A 84 9.40 -16.21 6.81
C PRO A 84 7.96 -16.46 6.34
N SER A 85 7.59 -17.72 6.08
CA SER A 85 6.27 -18.06 5.52
C SER A 85 5.09 -17.63 6.41
N GLN A 86 5.30 -17.55 7.72
CA GLN A 86 4.30 -17.05 8.68
C GLN A 86 4.19 -15.52 8.71
N ASP A 87 5.06 -14.79 7.99
CA ASP A 87 5.10 -13.33 7.95
C ASP A 87 4.80 -12.76 6.55
N THR A 88 4.20 -13.58 5.69
CA THR A 88 3.83 -13.16 4.34
C THR A 88 2.76 -12.07 4.36
N LEU A 89 2.85 -11.16 3.42
CA LEU A 89 2.03 -9.97 3.35
C LEU A 89 1.88 -9.48 1.91
N ILE A 90 0.94 -8.60 1.69
CA ILE A 90 0.96 -7.69 0.53
C ILE A 90 1.42 -6.31 0.98
N ARG A 91 2.22 -5.66 0.14
CA ARG A 91 2.70 -4.31 0.38
C ARG A 91 1.82 -3.31 -0.36
N PHE A 92 1.07 -2.53 0.39
CA PHE A 92 0.28 -1.41 -0.11
C PHE A 92 1.10 -0.12 -0.02
N SER A 93 1.36 0.53 -1.16
CA SER A 93 2.22 1.71 -1.23
C SER A 93 1.44 2.91 -1.76
N LEU A 94 1.54 4.03 -1.06
CA LEU A 94 0.88 5.28 -1.40
C LEU A 94 1.87 6.27 -2.04
N MET A 95 1.34 7.12 -2.90
CA MET A 95 2.04 8.24 -3.53
C MET A 95 1.24 9.53 -3.32
N ALA A 96 1.92 10.67 -3.42
CA ALA A 96 1.31 11.99 -3.28
C ALA A 96 0.21 12.29 -4.33
N THR A 97 0.16 11.51 -5.41
CA THR A 97 -0.85 11.63 -6.47
C THR A 97 -2.11 10.80 -6.22
N HIS A 98 -2.11 9.90 -5.22
CA HIS A 98 -3.31 9.14 -4.88
C HIS A 98 -4.37 10.02 -4.23
N THR A 99 -5.64 9.72 -4.53
CA THR A 99 -6.80 10.42 -3.96
C THR A 99 -7.48 9.58 -2.88
N ILE A 100 -8.29 10.23 -2.06
CA ILE A 100 -9.10 9.55 -1.02
C ILE A 100 -10.06 8.55 -1.66
N GLU A 101 -10.68 8.90 -2.80
CA GLU A 101 -11.61 8.02 -3.54
C GLU A 101 -10.91 6.75 -4.05
N GLN A 102 -9.65 6.86 -4.47
CA GLN A 102 -8.84 5.69 -4.85
C GLN A 102 -8.54 4.80 -3.65
N VAL A 103 -8.27 5.40 -2.48
CA VAL A 103 -8.07 4.65 -1.24
C VAL A 103 -9.37 3.96 -0.79
N ASP A 104 -10.52 4.64 -0.86
CA ASP A 104 -11.82 4.04 -0.54
C ASP A 104 -12.10 2.82 -1.40
N ARG A 105 -11.90 2.94 -2.72
CA ARG A 105 -12.04 1.81 -3.64
C ARG A 105 -11.10 0.66 -3.29
N ALA A 106 -9.85 0.96 -2.94
CA ALA A 106 -8.88 -0.06 -2.54
C ALA A 106 -9.30 -0.75 -1.23
N LEU A 107 -9.79 0.00 -0.24
CA LEU A 107 -10.31 -0.54 1.02
C LEU A 107 -11.50 -1.49 0.78
N GLU A 108 -12.46 -1.12 -0.06
CA GLU A 108 -13.60 -1.97 -0.43
C GLU A 108 -13.16 -3.27 -1.11
N CYS A 109 -12.26 -3.19 -2.11
CA CYS A 109 -11.75 -4.35 -2.82
C CYS A 109 -10.96 -5.27 -1.87
N ILE A 110 -10.07 -4.71 -1.05
CA ILE A 110 -9.26 -5.47 -0.10
C ILE A 110 -10.16 -6.13 0.95
N GLN A 111 -11.15 -5.43 1.49
CA GLN A 111 -12.10 -6.01 2.43
C GLN A 111 -12.84 -7.21 1.83
N LYS A 112 -13.37 -7.07 0.61
CA LYS A 112 -14.05 -8.14 -0.14
C LYS A 112 -13.15 -9.36 -0.33
N VAL A 113 -11.92 -9.15 -0.83
CA VAL A 113 -10.98 -10.23 -1.12
C VAL A 113 -10.47 -10.88 0.16
N PHE A 114 -10.15 -10.10 1.20
CA PHE A 114 -9.68 -10.64 2.49
C PHE A 114 -10.77 -11.48 3.19
N LYS A 115 -12.04 -11.08 3.10
CA LYS A 115 -13.17 -11.92 3.58
C LYS A 115 -13.30 -13.21 2.79
N LYS A 116 -13.16 -13.18 1.45
CA LYS A 116 -13.19 -14.37 0.60
C LYS A 116 -12.18 -15.43 1.01
N TYR A 117 -11.01 -15.03 1.50
CA TYR A 117 -9.93 -15.91 1.93
C TYR A 117 -9.83 -16.11 3.45
N ASP A 118 -10.82 -15.68 4.23
CA ASP A 118 -10.87 -15.79 5.69
C ASP A 118 -9.62 -15.16 6.38
N ILE A 119 -9.15 -14.01 5.86
CA ILE A 119 -8.04 -13.26 6.44
C ILE A 119 -8.55 -12.27 7.49
N ILE A 120 -9.71 -11.69 7.24
CA ILE A 120 -10.46 -10.85 8.19
C ILE A 120 -11.89 -11.39 8.36
N LYS A 121 -12.56 -10.95 9.45
CA LYS A 121 -13.94 -11.37 9.77
C LYS A 121 -15.00 -10.55 9.03
#